data_9791d755182f7efa7d01056a58942546
#
_entry.id   9791d755182f7efa7d01056a58942546
#
_cell.length_a   1.000
_cell.length_b   1.000
_cell.length_c   1.000
_cell.angle_alpha   90.00
_cell.angle_beta   90.00
_cell.angle_gamma   90.00
#
_symmetry.space_group_name_H-M   'P 1'
#
loop_
_entity.id
_entity.type
_entity.pdbx_description
1 polymer ?
#
loop_
_entity_poly.entity_id
_entity_poly.type
_entity_poly.pdbx_seq_one_letter_code
_entity_poly.pdbx_strand_id
1 'polypeptide(L)'
;TYTGSAQSPTWNSYNPETLTLGGQTSGTDAGSYTATFTPMEGYTWGDGTNTTKEVTWTIGRATIAKAPSQSGSLTYTGSAQSPSWADYSSTQLTIGGTTSATNAGSHTATFTPTSNYQWSDGTVTARSVAWQIQRAAISTTPTQSGSLTYTGSAQSPSWSNYDSSKLTIGGTTSGTNAGSYNATFTPTSNYQWSDGGTGAKTVAWKIGKAAGSLSLNKTSITLNKSTSATTITVT
;
A
#
# COMPACT_ATOMS: atom_id res chain seq x y z
N THR A 1 -10.63 -32.98 -16.79
CA THR A 1 -10.18 -31.68 -16.26
C THR A 1 -8.84 -31.33 -16.90
N TYR A 2 -8.61 -30.05 -17.19
CA TYR A 2 -7.34 -29.55 -17.74
C TYR A 2 -6.12 -29.96 -16.90
N THR A 3 -5.10 -30.48 -17.58
CA THR A 3 -3.86 -30.98 -16.97
C THR A 3 -2.60 -30.33 -17.54
N GLY A 4 -2.73 -29.52 -18.60
CA GLY A 4 -1.63 -28.97 -19.38
C GLY A 4 -1.09 -29.91 -20.45
N SER A 5 -1.60 -31.12 -20.53
CA SER A 5 -1.21 -32.13 -21.53
C SER A 5 -2.40 -32.54 -22.39
N ALA A 6 -2.13 -33.05 -23.57
CA ALA A 6 -3.17 -33.59 -24.46
C ALA A 6 -3.91 -34.75 -23.78
N GLN A 7 -5.23 -34.74 -23.90
CA GLN A 7 -6.16 -35.70 -23.32
C GLN A 7 -7.08 -36.19 -24.43
N SER A 8 -7.48 -37.46 -24.37
CA SER A 8 -8.44 -38.07 -25.26
C SER A 8 -9.49 -38.80 -24.44
N PRO A 9 -10.77 -38.73 -24.82
CA PRO A 9 -11.82 -39.51 -24.15
C PRO A 9 -11.71 -40.99 -24.53
N THR A 10 -12.24 -41.82 -23.67
CA THR A 10 -12.54 -43.21 -24.02
C THR A 10 -13.95 -43.29 -24.57
N TRP A 11 -14.16 -44.13 -25.61
CA TRP A 11 -15.44 -44.25 -26.28
C TRP A 11 -16.07 -45.62 -25.98
N ASN A 12 -17.20 -45.58 -25.29
CA ASN A 12 -17.97 -46.80 -25.04
C ASN A 12 -18.61 -47.27 -26.33
N SER A 13 -18.61 -48.59 -26.56
CA SER A 13 -19.20 -49.23 -27.74
C SER A 13 -18.59 -48.82 -29.10
N TYR A 14 -17.39 -48.21 -29.09
CA TYR A 14 -16.62 -47.95 -30.30
C TYR A 14 -15.85 -49.22 -30.73
N ASN A 15 -16.09 -49.67 -31.97
CA ASN A 15 -15.34 -50.76 -32.58
C ASN A 15 -14.60 -50.21 -33.83
N PRO A 16 -13.25 -50.19 -33.81
CA PRO A 16 -12.47 -49.67 -34.94
C PRO A 16 -12.55 -50.53 -36.21
N GLU A 17 -13.13 -51.75 -36.12
CA GLU A 17 -13.37 -52.64 -37.30
C GLU A 17 -14.65 -52.27 -38.06
N THR A 18 -15.55 -51.50 -37.42
CA THR A 18 -16.86 -51.15 -38.00
C THR A 18 -17.10 -49.64 -38.14
N LEU A 19 -16.34 -48.83 -37.41
CA LEU A 19 -16.49 -47.39 -37.40
C LEU A 19 -15.13 -46.68 -37.59
N THR A 20 -15.12 -45.68 -38.43
CA THR A 20 -14.01 -44.72 -38.53
C THR A 20 -14.20 -43.60 -37.51
N LEU A 21 -13.22 -43.38 -36.65
CA LEU A 21 -13.16 -42.27 -35.71
C LEU A 21 -12.39 -41.09 -36.34
N GLY A 22 -12.98 -39.90 -36.31
CA GLY A 22 -12.42 -38.68 -36.88
C GLY A 22 -12.78 -37.45 -36.04
N GLY A 23 -12.62 -36.28 -36.63
CA GLY A 23 -12.86 -35.00 -35.92
C GLY A 23 -11.80 -34.70 -34.87
N GLN A 24 -12.20 -34.06 -33.79
CA GLN A 24 -11.32 -33.71 -32.65
C GLN A 24 -11.29 -34.87 -31.66
N THR A 25 -10.34 -35.76 -31.78
CA THR A 25 -10.19 -36.97 -30.94
C THR A 25 -9.28 -36.76 -29.74
N SER A 26 -8.57 -35.61 -29.68
CA SER A 26 -7.76 -35.18 -28.55
C SER A 26 -7.84 -33.66 -28.38
N GLY A 27 -7.55 -33.17 -27.18
CA GLY A 27 -7.49 -31.76 -26.88
C GLY A 27 -6.57 -31.50 -25.68
N THR A 28 -6.04 -30.29 -25.59
CA THR A 28 -5.17 -29.88 -24.46
C THR A 28 -5.89 -28.91 -23.56
N ASP A 29 -6.59 -27.92 -24.12
CA ASP A 29 -7.21 -26.84 -23.39
C ASP A 29 -8.58 -27.20 -22.82
N ALA A 30 -9.01 -26.49 -21.79
CA ALA A 30 -10.38 -26.61 -21.31
C ALA A 30 -11.35 -26.08 -22.36
N GLY A 31 -12.35 -26.88 -22.70
CA GLY A 31 -13.28 -26.55 -23.78
C GLY A 31 -14.12 -27.73 -24.22
N SER A 32 -14.92 -27.48 -25.27
CA SER A 32 -15.76 -28.48 -25.93
C SER A 32 -15.13 -28.87 -27.27
N TYR A 33 -15.12 -30.15 -27.54
CA TYR A 33 -14.53 -30.78 -28.75
C TYR A 33 -15.57 -31.67 -29.40
N THR A 34 -15.46 -31.87 -30.70
CA THR A 34 -16.38 -32.72 -31.45
C THR A 34 -15.61 -33.85 -32.15
N ALA A 35 -15.87 -35.07 -31.76
CA ALA A 35 -15.42 -36.25 -32.48
C ALA A 35 -16.51 -36.72 -33.48
N THR A 36 -16.10 -37.38 -34.54
CA THR A 36 -17.00 -37.92 -35.57
C THR A 36 -16.83 -39.41 -35.67
N PHE A 37 -17.94 -40.10 -35.90
CA PHE A 37 -17.99 -41.55 -36.14
C PHE A 37 -18.71 -41.82 -37.45
N THR A 38 -18.07 -42.56 -38.34
CA THR A 38 -18.62 -42.89 -39.65
C THR A 38 -18.58 -44.40 -39.82
N PRO A 39 -19.71 -45.07 -40.14
CA PRO A 39 -19.70 -46.50 -40.50
C PRO A 39 -18.75 -46.75 -41.66
N MET A 40 -17.94 -47.81 -41.54
CA MET A 40 -17.10 -48.27 -42.65
C MET A 40 -17.93 -48.88 -43.75
N GLU A 41 -17.31 -49.12 -44.91
CA GLU A 41 -17.98 -49.80 -46.08
C GLU A 41 -18.55 -51.17 -45.63
N GLY A 42 -19.80 -51.36 -45.93
CA GLY A 42 -20.54 -52.59 -45.56
C GLY A 42 -21.25 -52.51 -44.20
N TYR A 43 -21.13 -51.41 -43.47
CA TYR A 43 -21.80 -51.22 -42.20
C TYR A 43 -22.78 -50.03 -42.22
N THR A 44 -23.80 -50.09 -41.39
CA THR A 44 -24.76 -49.00 -41.17
C THR A 44 -25.01 -48.84 -39.66
N TRP A 45 -25.53 -47.68 -39.28
CA TRP A 45 -26.12 -47.49 -37.93
C TRP A 45 -27.37 -48.38 -37.79
N GLY A 46 -27.82 -48.57 -36.56
CA GLY A 46 -29.03 -49.33 -36.28
C GLY A 46 -30.32 -48.75 -36.89
N ASP A 47 -30.28 -47.49 -37.32
CA ASP A 47 -31.35 -46.84 -38.08
C ASP A 47 -31.27 -47.05 -39.60
N GLY A 48 -30.31 -47.85 -40.08
CA GLY A 48 -30.05 -48.15 -41.50
C GLY A 48 -29.27 -47.07 -42.25
N THR A 49 -28.87 -45.98 -41.60
CA THR A 49 -28.07 -44.92 -42.22
C THR A 49 -26.57 -45.19 -42.13
N ASN A 50 -25.77 -44.59 -43.04
CA ASN A 50 -24.30 -44.64 -43.03
C ASN A 50 -23.65 -43.25 -42.92
N THR A 51 -24.44 -42.23 -42.53
CA THR A 51 -23.97 -40.86 -42.35
C THR A 51 -23.08 -40.70 -41.11
N THR A 52 -22.12 -39.78 -41.19
CA THR A 52 -21.29 -39.42 -40.04
C THR A 52 -22.14 -38.86 -38.89
N LYS A 53 -21.93 -39.37 -37.67
CA LYS A 53 -22.51 -38.85 -36.44
C LYS A 53 -21.45 -38.14 -35.61
N GLU A 54 -21.85 -37.05 -34.95
CA GLU A 54 -21.00 -36.24 -34.12
C GLU A 54 -21.26 -36.53 -32.64
N VAL A 55 -20.18 -36.54 -31.84
CA VAL A 55 -20.25 -36.70 -30.39
C VAL A 55 -19.39 -35.62 -29.76
N THR A 56 -20.02 -34.76 -28.96
CA THR A 56 -19.31 -33.73 -28.22
C THR A 56 -18.72 -34.29 -26.93
N TRP A 57 -17.48 -33.95 -26.66
CA TRP A 57 -16.80 -34.23 -25.40
C TRP A 57 -16.11 -33.00 -24.85
N THR A 58 -15.76 -32.98 -23.55
CA THR A 58 -15.27 -31.78 -22.89
C THR A 58 -14.05 -32.05 -22.03
N ILE A 59 -13.17 -31.04 -21.98
CA ILE A 59 -12.13 -30.91 -20.95
C ILE A 59 -12.58 -29.77 -20.02
N GLY A 60 -12.90 -30.09 -18.76
CA GLY A 60 -13.28 -29.10 -17.77
C GLY A 60 -12.10 -28.24 -17.32
N ARG A 61 -12.36 -27.04 -16.82
CA ARG A 61 -11.33 -26.18 -16.25
C ARG A 61 -10.72 -26.76 -14.97
N ALA A 62 -9.41 -26.51 -14.77
CA ALA A 62 -8.73 -26.82 -13.52
C ALA A 62 -9.12 -25.80 -12.45
N THR A 63 -9.17 -26.24 -11.19
CA THR A 63 -9.63 -25.44 -10.07
C THR A 63 -8.47 -24.75 -9.36
N ILE A 64 -8.62 -23.44 -9.15
CA ILE A 64 -7.74 -22.62 -8.29
C ILE A 64 -8.33 -22.65 -6.88
N ALA A 65 -7.61 -23.25 -5.94
CA ALA A 65 -8.12 -23.49 -4.58
C ALA A 65 -8.15 -22.22 -3.73
N LYS A 66 -7.20 -21.30 -3.93
CA LYS A 66 -7.03 -20.09 -3.13
C LYS A 66 -6.85 -18.85 -4.00
N ALA A 67 -7.46 -17.74 -3.61
CA ALA A 67 -7.12 -16.44 -4.16
C ALA A 67 -5.73 -16.01 -3.67
N PRO A 68 -4.94 -15.29 -4.49
CA PRO A 68 -3.68 -14.73 -4.06
C PRO A 68 -3.83 -13.79 -2.85
N SER A 69 -2.76 -13.66 -2.09
CA SER A 69 -2.67 -12.71 -0.97
C SER A 69 -1.30 -12.03 -0.98
N GLN A 70 -1.22 -10.80 -0.44
CA GLN A 70 0.07 -10.12 -0.31
C GLN A 70 1.02 -10.96 0.56
N SER A 71 2.23 -11.20 0.05
CA SER A 71 3.31 -11.84 0.77
C SER A 71 4.31 -10.79 1.24
N GLY A 72 4.62 -10.80 2.54
CA GLY A 72 5.49 -9.81 3.17
C GLY A 72 4.81 -8.46 3.38
N SER A 73 5.55 -7.54 4.00
CA SER A 73 5.10 -6.18 4.28
C SER A 73 5.88 -5.17 3.43
N LEU A 74 5.18 -4.14 2.95
CA LEU A 74 5.78 -2.99 2.30
C LEU A 74 5.65 -1.79 3.25
N THR A 75 6.70 -0.97 3.31
CA THR A 75 6.71 0.30 4.06
C THR A 75 7.06 1.42 3.10
N TYR A 76 6.43 2.56 3.24
CA TYR A 76 6.65 3.73 2.39
C TYR A 76 8.14 4.09 2.30
N THR A 77 8.61 4.26 1.06
CA THR A 77 10.01 4.60 0.75
C THR A 77 10.15 5.88 -0.09
N GLY A 78 9.03 6.44 -0.55
CA GLY A 78 9.00 7.53 -1.53
C GLY A 78 9.05 7.08 -2.98
N SER A 79 9.27 5.78 -3.24
CA SER A 79 9.32 5.19 -4.58
C SER A 79 8.15 4.24 -4.81
N ALA A 80 7.81 3.99 -6.09
CA ALA A 80 6.79 3.00 -6.44
C ALA A 80 7.21 1.60 -5.98
N GLN A 81 6.28 0.87 -5.37
CA GLN A 81 6.44 -0.48 -4.84
C GLN A 81 5.32 -1.38 -5.35
N SER A 82 5.64 -2.64 -5.57
CA SER A 82 4.70 -3.69 -5.95
C SER A 82 4.76 -4.82 -4.92
N PRO A 83 3.61 -5.37 -4.51
CA PRO A 83 3.61 -6.50 -3.58
C PRO A 83 4.07 -7.79 -4.27
N SER A 84 4.69 -8.66 -3.51
CA SER A 84 4.78 -10.08 -3.86
C SER A 84 3.47 -10.77 -3.49
N TRP A 85 3.13 -11.83 -4.22
CA TRP A 85 1.86 -12.52 -4.05
C TRP A 85 2.10 -14.00 -3.69
N ALA A 86 1.53 -14.44 -2.58
CA ALA A 86 1.39 -15.86 -2.27
C ALA A 86 0.24 -16.46 -3.10
N ASP A 87 0.34 -17.74 -3.44
CA ASP A 87 -0.66 -18.50 -4.20
C ASP A 87 -0.95 -17.93 -5.61
N TYR A 88 -0.03 -17.13 -6.19
CA TYR A 88 -0.14 -16.58 -7.54
C TYR A 88 0.72 -17.34 -8.55
N SER A 89 0.11 -17.66 -9.68
CA SER A 89 0.80 -18.16 -10.86
C SER A 89 0.26 -17.47 -12.11
N SER A 90 1.15 -16.91 -12.93
CA SER A 90 0.78 -16.25 -14.18
C SER A 90 0.20 -17.20 -15.25
N THR A 91 0.40 -18.51 -15.10
CA THR A 91 -0.23 -19.53 -15.96
C THR A 91 -1.70 -19.74 -15.60
N GLN A 92 -2.08 -19.50 -14.32
CA GLN A 92 -3.43 -19.74 -13.81
C GLN A 92 -4.27 -18.46 -13.76
N LEU A 93 -3.62 -17.32 -13.51
CA LEU A 93 -4.28 -16.05 -13.24
C LEU A 93 -3.64 -14.90 -14.02
N THR A 94 -4.45 -14.02 -14.58
CA THR A 94 -4.02 -12.70 -15.00
C THR A 94 -4.20 -11.73 -13.85
N ILE A 95 -3.24 -10.79 -13.69
CA ILE A 95 -3.28 -9.73 -12.67
C ILE A 95 -3.64 -8.40 -13.32
N GLY A 96 -4.47 -7.61 -12.63
CA GLY A 96 -4.88 -6.26 -13.02
C GLY A 96 -5.15 -5.36 -11.81
N GLY A 97 -5.85 -4.26 -12.03
CA GLY A 97 -6.10 -3.27 -10.98
C GLY A 97 -4.85 -2.50 -10.60
N THR A 98 -4.73 -2.08 -9.34
CA THR A 98 -3.54 -1.37 -8.84
C THR A 98 -2.47 -2.38 -8.43
N THR A 99 -1.50 -2.62 -9.30
CA THR A 99 -0.41 -3.59 -9.08
C THR A 99 0.87 -2.95 -8.53
N SER A 100 0.94 -1.62 -8.53
CA SER A 100 2.01 -0.84 -7.89
C SER A 100 1.46 0.47 -7.35
N ALA A 101 2.10 1.00 -6.29
CA ALA A 101 1.76 2.29 -5.71
C ALA A 101 2.98 2.90 -5.02
N THR A 102 2.96 4.23 -4.84
CA THR A 102 4.00 4.95 -4.12
C THR A 102 3.57 5.27 -2.69
N ASN A 103 2.33 5.69 -2.49
CA ASN A 103 1.87 6.19 -1.20
C ASN A 103 1.46 5.07 -0.24
N ALA A 104 1.65 5.31 1.05
CA ALA A 104 1.12 4.46 2.10
C ALA A 104 -0.41 4.42 2.06
N GLY A 105 -0.97 3.24 2.28
CA GLY A 105 -2.41 3.01 2.26
C GLY A 105 -2.78 1.63 1.72
N SER A 106 -4.07 1.39 1.60
CA SER A 106 -4.63 0.19 1.02
C SER A 106 -4.87 0.38 -0.48
N HIS A 107 -4.47 -0.61 -1.26
CA HIS A 107 -4.60 -0.67 -2.72
C HIS A 107 -5.30 -1.97 -3.10
N THR A 108 -5.82 -2.05 -4.31
CA THR A 108 -6.57 -3.23 -4.76
C THR A 108 -6.03 -3.74 -6.10
N ALA A 109 -5.55 -4.98 -6.11
CA ALA A 109 -5.28 -5.74 -7.32
C ALA A 109 -6.48 -6.63 -7.66
N THR A 110 -6.58 -7.03 -8.91
CA THR A 110 -7.60 -7.99 -9.38
C THR A 110 -6.93 -9.21 -10.00
N PHE A 111 -7.49 -10.38 -9.77
CA PHE A 111 -7.01 -11.64 -10.33
C PHE A 111 -8.13 -12.35 -11.07
N THR A 112 -7.88 -12.70 -12.33
CA THR A 112 -8.87 -13.36 -13.19
C THR A 112 -8.31 -14.69 -13.67
N PRO A 113 -9.01 -15.82 -13.50
CA PRO A 113 -8.60 -17.10 -14.07
C PRO A 113 -8.36 -17.01 -15.58
N THR A 114 -7.31 -17.66 -16.06
CA THR A 114 -7.09 -17.86 -17.50
C THR A 114 -8.11 -18.86 -18.05
N SER A 115 -8.18 -19.02 -19.36
CA SER A 115 -9.18 -19.85 -20.05
C SER A 115 -9.28 -21.29 -19.53
N ASN A 116 -8.17 -21.84 -19.06
CA ASN A 116 -8.06 -23.23 -18.60
C ASN A 116 -8.37 -23.41 -17.11
N TYR A 117 -8.63 -22.32 -16.38
CA TYR A 117 -8.81 -22.35 -14.93
C TYR A 117 -10.13 -21.68 -14.49
N GLN A 118 -10.56 -22.03 -13.31
CA GLN A 118 -11.71 -21.44 -12.62
C GLN A 118 -11.45 -21.43 -11.10
N TRP A 119 -12.14 -20.58 -10.39
CA TRP A 119 -12.14 -20.59 -8.93
C TRP A 119 -12.81 -21.86 -8.38
N SER A 120 -12.57 -22.17 -7.12
CA SER A 120 -13.16 -23.33 -6.43
C SER A 120 -14.70 -23.35 -6.40
N ASP A 121 -15.35 -22.19 -6.57
CA ASP A 121 -16.80 -22.07 -6.67
C ASP A 121 -17.32 -22.20 -8.14
N GLY A 122 -16.44 -22.52 -9.07
CA GLY A 122 -16.77 -22.67 -10.50
C GLY A 122 -16.83 -21.36 -11.29
N THR A 123 -16.62 -20.20 -10.64
CA THR A 123 -16.62 -18.90 -11.32
C THR A 123 -15.30 -18.61 -12.03
N VAL A 124 -15.36 -17.75 -13.05
CA VAL A 124 -14.20 -17.28 -13.83
C VAL A 124 -14.04 -15.76 -13.76
N THR A 125 -14.85 -15.10 -12.95
CA THR A 125 -14.84 -13.64 -12.79
C THR A 125 -13.64 -13.17 -12.00
N ALA A 126 -13.22 -11.92 -12.24
CA ALA A 126 -12.13 -11.30 -11.49
C ALA A 126 -12.48 -11.19 -10.00
N ARG A 127 -11.50 -11.49 -9.14
CA ARG A 127 -11.56 -11.25 -7.69
C ARG A 127 -10.64 -10.13 -7.29
N SER A 128 -11.14 -9.23 -6.45
CA SER A 128 -10.37 -8.13 -5.87
C SER A 128 -9.63 -8.60 -4.63
N VAL A 129 -8.35 -8.25 -4.54
CA VAL A 129 -7.49 -8.55 -3.40
C VAL A 129 -6.84 -7.26 -2.93
N ALA A 130 -7.05 -6.92 -1.67
CA ALA A 130 -6.41 -5.76 -1.05
C ALA A 130 -4.94 -6.06 -0.73
N TRP A 131 -4.09 -5.04 -0.91
CA TRP A 131 -2.70 -5.04 -0.48
C TRP A 131 -2.33 -3.68 0.09
N GLN A 132 -1.24 -3.59 0.86
CA GLN A 132 -0.96 -2.40 1.65
C GLN A 132 0.52 -2.01 1.60
N ILE A 133 0.76 -0.69 1.54
CA ILE A 133 2.01 -0.05 1.91
C ILE A 133 1.80 0.60 3.28
N GLN A 134 2.56 0.20 4.28
CA GLN A 134 2.52 0.77 5.62
C GLN A 134 3.17 2.16 5.64
N ARG A 135 2.74 3.02 6.57
CA ARG A 135 3.39 4.31 6.81
C ARG A 135 4.81 4.12 7.34
N ALA A 136 5.72 5.01 6.92
CA ALA A 136 7.07 5.05 7.46
C ALA A 136 7.05 5.68 8.87
N ALA A 137 7.84 5.13 9.79
CA ALA A 137 7.90 5.59 11.16
C ALA A 137 8.82 6.80 11.33
N ILE A 138 8.38 7.79 12.09
CA ILE A 138 9.17 8.92 12.58
C ILE A 138 9.55 8.60 14.02
N SER A 139 10.84 8.37 14.26
CA SER A 139 11.36 7.94 15.55
C SER A 139 11.57 9.08 16.55
N THR A 140 11.79 10.30 16.06
CA THR A 140 12.19 11.45 16.90
C THR A 140 11.22 12.61 16.72
N THR A 141 10.64 13.07 17.82
CA THR A 141 9.85 14.31 17.85
C THR A 141 10.77 15.52 17.69
N PRO A 142 10.40 16.53 16.87
CA PRO A 142 11.17 17.77 16.79
C PRO A 142 11.36 18.46 18.14
N THR A 143 12.46 19.17 18.30
CA THR A 143 12.77 19.98 19.47
C THR A 143 13.31 21.34 19.03
N GLN A 144 13.12 22.39 19.87
CA GLN A 144 13.71 23.71 19.62
C GLN A 144 15.24 23.57 19.51
N SER A 145 15.80 24.08 18.41
CA SER A 145 17.24 24.17 18.20
C SER A 145 17.72 25.56 18.59
N GLY A 146 18.71 25.62 19.48
CA GLY A 146 19.24 26.86 19.98
C GLY A 146 18.31 27.57 21.00
N SER A 147 18.77 28.71 21.50
CA SER A 147 18.01 29.54 22.42
C SER A 147 17.60 30.86 21.75
N LEU A 148 16.40 31.33 22.05
CA LEU A 148 15.91 32.64 21.67
C LEU A 148 15.91 33.53 22.91
N THR A 149 16.31 34.79 22.75
CA THR A 149 16.28 35.82 23.80
C THR A 149 15.42 36.97 23.31
N TYR A 150 14.62 37.54 24.20
CA TYR A 150 13.72 38.65 23.91
C TYR A 150 14.45 39.81 23.23
N THR A 151 13.91 40.25 22.10
CA THR A 151 14.45 41.37 21.29
C THR A 151 13.46 42.50 21.08
N GLY A 152 12.20 42.34 21.54
CA GLY A 152 11.10 43.27 21.24
C GLY A 152 10.41 43.01 19.87
N SER A 153 10.95 42.11 19.05
CA SER A 153 10.42 41.72 17.74
C SER A 153 9.94 40.28 17.74
N ALA A 154 9.06 39.92 16.78
CA ALA A 154 8.60 38.54 16.60
C ALA A 154 9.77 37.62 16.22
N GLN A 155 9.86 36.47 16.87
CA GLN A 155 10.88 35.47 16.67
C GLN A 155 10.21 34.08 16.46
N SER A 156 10.82 33.23 15.63
CA SER A 156 10.42 31.85 15.41
C SER A 156 11.58 30.92 15.74
N PRO A 157 11.34 29.81 16.45
CA PRO A 157 12.40 28.85 16.74
C PRO A 157 12.84 28.09 15.48
N SER A 158 14.11 27.72 15.42
CA SER A 158 14.58 26.65 14.57
C SER A 158 14.29 25.28 15.23
N TRP A 159 14.12 24.25 14.45
CA TRP A 159 13.75 22.93 14.92
C TRP A 159 14.77 21.88 14.53
N SER A 160 15.28 21.13 15.51
CA SER A 160 16.01 19.90 15.26
C SER A 160 15.04 18.77 14.95
N ASN A 161 15.43 17.84 14.08
CA ASN A 161 14.64 16.67 13.66
C ASN A 161 13.31 17.02 12.97
N TYR A 162 13.17 18.22 12.44
CA TYR A 162 12.01 18.62 11.64
C TYR A 162 12.33 18.49 10.15
N ASP A 163 11.47 17.76 9.45
CA ASP A 163 11.49 17.58 8.01
C ASP A 163 10.09 17.86 7.47
N SER A 164 9.93 18.92 6.70
CA SER A 164 8.64 19.36 6.15
C SER A 164 8.02 18.35 5.16
N SER A 165 8.79 17.42 4.63
CA SER A 165 8.28 16.33 3.81
C SER A 165 7.57 15.25 4.64
N LYS A 166 7.91 15.14 5.93
CA LYS A 166 7.39 14.11 6.85
C LYS A 166 6.37 14.65 7.84
N LEU A 167 6.52 15.92 8.22
CA LEU A 167 5.74 16.58 9.29
C LEU A 167 5.17 17.91 8.80
N THR A 168 3.93 18.19 9.14
CA THR A 168 3.38 19.54 9.13
C THR A 168 3.55 20.18 10.46
N ILE A 169 3.88 21.50 10.49
CA ILE A 169 3.98 22.28 11.71
C ILE A 169 2.74 23.17 11.87
N GLY A 170 2.26 23.31 13.10
CA GLY A 170 1.13 24.14 13.47
C GLY A 170 1.27 24.69 14.90
N GLY A 171 0.17 25.16 15.49
CA GLY A 171 0.16 25.78 16.81
C GLY A 171 0.82 27.16 16.80
N THR A 172 1.47 27.54 17.88
CA THR A 172 2.18 28.84 17.98
C THR A 172 3.60 28.68 17.48
N THR A 173 3.87 29.11 16.26
CA THR A 173 5.17 28.96 15.58
C THR A 173 6.02 30.23 15.63
N SER A 174 5.49 31.34 16.17
CA SER A 174 6.22 32.58 16.43
C SER A 174 5.72 33.24 17.70
N GLY A 175 6.56 34.08 18.32
CA GLY A 175 6.22 34.85 19.51
C GLY A 175 7.09 36.09 19.63
N THR A 176 6.60 37.13 20.33
CA THR A 176 7.34 38.39 20.58
C THR A 176 7.86 38.45 22.01
N ASN A 177 7.05 38.03 22.98
CA ASN A 177 7.36 38.18 24.39
C ASN A 177 8.22 37.03 24.92
N ALA A 178 9.01 37.28 25.95
CA ALA A 178 9.65 36.20 26.71
C ALA A 178 8.60 35.32 27.38
N GLY A 179 8.70 34.00 27.16
CA GLY A 179 7.69 33.03 27.63
C GLY A 179 7.84 31.66 26.97
N SER A 180 6.91 30.78 27.32
CA SER A 180 6.80 29.45 26.72
C SER A 180 5.62 29.40 25.73
N TYR A 181 5.81 28.74 24.64
CA TYR A 181 4.86 28.59 23.53
C TYR A 181 4.76 27.14 23.14
N ASN A 182 3.70 26.74 22.43
CA ASN A 182 3.47 25.39 22.00
C ASN A 182 3.30 25.34 20.47
N ALA A 183 4.21 24.65 19.81
CA ALA A 183 4.04 24.22 18.42
C ALA A 183 3.46 22.80 18.37
N THR A 184 2.85 22.44 17.27
CA THR A 184 2.35 21.08 17.03
C THR A 184 2.99 20.51 15.75
N PHE A 185 3.31 19.23 15.79
CA PHE A 185 3.85 18.50 14.64
C PHE A 185 2.96 17.32 14.32
N THR A 186 2.51 17.22 13.06
CA THR A 186 1.59 16.16 12.61
C THR A 186 2.25 15.40 11.46
N PRO A 187 2.36 14.07 11.50
CA PRO A 187 2.84 13.28 10.37
C PRO A 187 2.00 13.52 9.12
N THR A 188 2.65 13.61 7.97
CA THR A 188 1.96 13.61 6.66
C THR A 188 1.39 12.22 6.38
N SER A 189 0.56 12.09 5.34
CA SER A 189 -0.22 10.89 5.03
C SER A 189 0.61 9.60 4.91
N ASN A 190 1.88 9.73 4.51
CA ASN A 190 2.80 8.61 4.31
C ASN A 190 3.61 8.23 5.56
N TYR A 191 3.45 8.98 6.64
CA TYR A 191 4.23 8.80 7.87
C TYR A 191 3.34 8.62 9.09
N GLN A 192 3.92 8.08 10.13
CA GLN A 192 3.34 7.93 11.46
C GLN A 192 4.44 8.06 12.53
N TRP A 193 4.09 8.35 13.75
CA TRP A 193 5.02 8.25 14.86
C TRP A 193 5.43 6.79 15.09
N SER A 194 6.55 6.57 15.73
CA SER A 194 7.04 5.21 16.06
C SER A 194 6.09 4.41 16.98
N ASP A 195 5.19 5.10 17.68
CA ASP A 195 4.13 4.48 18.48
C ASP A 195 2.88 4.08 17.63
N GLY A 196 2.93 4.27 16.31
CA GLY A 196 1.82 4.03 15.38
C GLY A 196 0.82 5.18 15.26
N GLY A 197 0.95 6.23 16.09
CA GLY A 197 0.07 7.39 16.07
C GLY A 197 0.28 8.28 14.84
N THR A 198 -0.81 8.89 14.35
CA THR A 198 -0.80 9.87 13.26
C THR A 198 -1.24 11.26 13.72
N GLY A 199 -1.64 11.38 14.98
CA GLY A 199 -2.07 12.64 15.58
C GLY A 199 -0.93 13.63 15.82
N ALA A 200 -1.31 14.90 16.01
CA ALA A 200 -0.37 15.96 16.34
C ALA A 200 0.29 15.73 17.71
N LYS A 201 1.61 15.91 17.79
CA LYS A 201 2.34 16.01 19.05
C LYS A 201 2.65 17.48 19.35
N THR A 202 2.39 17.90 20.58
CA THR A 202 2.69 19.26 21.07
C THR A 202 4.11 19.31 21.58
N VAL A 203 4.86 20.33 21.17
CA VAL A 203 6.24 20.58 21.55
C VAL A 203 6.36 22.01 22.08
N ALA A 204 6.79 22.14 23.32
CA ALA A 204 7.05 23.44 23.90
C ALA A 204 8.34 24.06 23.36
N TRP A 205 8.32 25.37 23.16
CA TRP A 205 9.49 26.18 22.82
C TRP A 205 9.44 27.48 23.60
N LYS A 206 10.55 28.22 23.71
CA LYS A 206 10.61 29.39 24.56
C LYS A 206 11.48 30.51 24.00
N ILE A 207 11.11 31.73 24.39
CA ILE A 207 11.94 32.93 24.29
C ILE A 207 12.36 33.29 25.72
N GLY A 208 13.67 33.30 26.00
CA GLY A 208 14.23 33.71 27.27
C GLY A 208 14.12 35.23 27.49
N LYS A 209 14.17 35.67 28.73
CA LYS A 209 14.25 37.10 29.07
C LYS A 209 15.60 37.64 28.62
N ALA A 210 15.63 38.86 28.12
CA ALA A 210 16.88 39.62 27.95
C ALA A 210 17.47 40.00 29.33
N ALA A 211 18.77 40.08 29.39
CA ALA A 211 19.44 40.63 30.59
C ALA A 211 19.10 42.11 30.71
N GLY A 212 18.63 42.48 31.85
CA GLY A 212 18.52 43.87 32.21
C GLY A 212 19.90 44.43 32.56
N SER A 213 20.19 45.68 32.15
CA SER A 213 21.37 46.39 32.60
C SER A 213 20.94 47.42 33.65
N LEU A 214 21.66 47.45 34.75
CA LEU A 214 21.54 48.48 35.79
C LEU A 214 22.85 49.25 35.81
N SER A 215 22.78 50.53 35.48
CA SER A 215 23.90 51.45 35.65
C SER A 215 23.58 52.43 36.73
N LEU A 216 24.44 52.51 37.77
CA LEU A 216 24.32 53.47 38.81
C LEU A 216 25.34 54.59 38.55
N ASN A 217 24.90 55.82 38.57
CA ASN A 217 25.80 57.01 38.51
C ASN A 217 26.64 57.18 39.80
N LYS A 218 26.25 56.53 40.93
CA LYS A 218 26.98 56.41 42.14
C LYS A 218 26.82 55.06 42.80
N THR A 219 27.93 54.47 43.25
CA THR A 219 27.92 53.15 43.94
C THR A 219 27.87 53.33 45.48
N SER A 220 28.13 54.54 45.95
CA SER A 220 28.00 54.91 47.36
C SER A 220 27.64 56.40 47.51
N ILE A 221 26.93 56.75 48.59
CA ILE A 221 26.55 58.09 48.92
C ILE A 221 26.92 58.27 50.38
N THR A 222 27.67 59.32 50.69
CA THR A 222 27.90 59.74 52.07
C THR A 222 27.04 60.99 52.35
N LEU A 223 26.10 60.82 53.22
CA LEU A 223 25.27 61.95 53.74
C LEU A 223 25.94 62.57 54.96
N ASN A 224 26.12 63.85 54.91
CA ASN A 224 26.56 64.63 56.05
C ASN A 224 25.42 65.53 56.56
N LYS A 225 25.61 66.21 57.68
CA LYS A 225 24.58 66.97 58.35
C LYS A 225 23.97 68.12 57.54
N SER A 226 24.58 68.44 56.36
CA SER A 226 24.10 69.52 55.49
C SER A 226 23.40 68.99 54.21
N THR A 227 23.38 67.66 53.94
CA THR A 227 22.82 67.06 52.76
C THR A 227 21.62 66.20 53.12
N SER A 228 20.40 66.65 52.80
CA SER A 228 19.15 65.97 53.19
C SER A 228 18.61 64.99 52.14
N ALA A 229 19.05 65.04 50.88
CA ALA A 229 18.65 64.16 49.82
C ALA A 229 19.68 64.10 48.68
N THR A 230 19.77 62.99 48.00
CA THR A 230 20.50 62.83 46.76
C THR A 230 19.73 61.89 45.81
N THR A 231 19.70 62.20 44.55
CA THR A 231 19.03 61.34 43.51
C THR A 231 20.03 60.36 42.93
N ILE A 232 19.64 59.08 42.87
CA ILE A 232 20.33 58.06 42.15
C ILE A 232 19.50 57.77 40.87
N THR A 233 20.12 57.88 39.70
CA THR A 233 19.48 57.54 38.42
C THR A 233 19.78 56.10 38.09
N VAL A 234 18.73 55.35 37.78
CA VAL A 234 18.78 53.99 37.29
C VAL A 234 18.42 54.03 35.82
N THR A 235 19.29 53.52 34.92
CA THR A 235 19.13 53.47 33.47
C THR A 235 19.24 52.06 32.96
#